data_32268f22f7f9775173e8f2da735252ad
#
_entry.id   32268f22f7f9775173e8f2da735252ad
#
_cell.length_a   1.000
_cell.length_b   1.000
_cell.length_c   1.000
_cell.angle_alpha   90.00
_cell.angle_beta   90.00
_cell.angle_gamma   90.00
#
_symmetry.space_group_name_H-M   'P 1'
#
loop_
_entity.id
_entity.type
_entity.pdbx_description
1 polymer ?
#
loop_
_entity_poly.entity_id
_entity_poly.type
_entity_poly.pdbx_seq_one_letter_code
_entity_poly.pdbx_strand_id
1 'polypeptide(L)'
;MLKHLRAIDVPGGIIHAFNGSEQQAGQFLARGFRLGFGGAMTYGGSQRIRRHARAVPDGGWVLETDAPYIPPEWLRHGGEVERNEPAHLPRIAQELAVLRGVPLAALAESNRANAVAALPRLGAWLAASSR
;
A
#
# COMPACT_ATOMS: atom_id res chain seq x y z
N MET A 1 9.06 -10.23 -12.84
CA MET A 1 7.59 -10.23 -12.61
C MET A 1 6.82 -9.65 -13.80
N LEU A 2 7.00 -8.39 -14.22
CA LEU A 2 6.28 -7.78 -15.36
C LEU A 2 6.35 -8.58 -16.65
N LYS A 3 7.50 -9.19 -16.97
CA LYS A 3 7.65 -10.04 -18.17
C LYS A 3 6.64 -11.20 -18.19
N HIS A 4 6.44 -11.85 -17.06
CA HIS A 4 5.50 -12.97 -16.94
C HIS A 4 4.05 -12.51 -16.93
N LEU A 5 3.75 -11.38 -16.29
CA LEU A 5 2.41 -10.78 -16.30
C LEU A 5 1.96 -10.29 -17.68
N ARG A 6 2.90 -10.07 -18.61
CA ARG A 6 2.57 -9.74 -20.01
C ARG A 6 2.06 -10.95 -20.80
N ALA A 7 2.44 -12.14 -20.39
CA ALA A 7 2.09 -13.39 -21.06
C ALA A 7 0.84 -14.08 -20.48
N ILE A 8 0.34 -13.61 -19.35
CA ILE A 8 -0.79 -14.20 -18.61
C ILE A 8 -1.81 -13.10 -18.33
N ASP A 9 -3.05 -13.32 -18.71
CA ASP A 9 -4.14 -12.41 -18.37
C ASP A 9 -4.53 -12.62 -16.90
N VAL A 10 -4.26 -11.60 -16.08
CA VAL A 10 -4.61 -11.58 -14.65
C VAL A 10 -5.49 -10.36 -14.38
N PRO A 11 -6.55 -10.48 -13.58
CA PRO A 11 -7.51 -9.41 -13.35
C PRO A 11 -7.00 -8.26 -12.46
N GLY A 12 -5.71 -8.20 -12.19
CA GLY A 12 -5.08 -7.25 -11.26
C GLY A 12 -4.59 -7.91 -9.98
N GLY A 13 -4.41 -7.13 -8.93
CA GLY A 13 -3.90 -7.59 -7.65
C GLY A 13 -3.17 -6.49 -6.89
N ILE A 14 -2.32 -6.88 -5.96
CA ILE A 14 -1.50 -5.97 -5.15
C ILE A 14 -0.02 -6.26 -5.42
N ILE A 15 0.74 -5.21 -5.71
CA ILE A 15 2.20 -5.26 -5.77
C ILE A 15 2.71 -4.85 -4.39
N HIS A 16 3.02 -5.86 -3.59
CA HIS A 16 3.49 -5.71 -2.21
C HIS A 16 4.83 -4.97 -2.15
N ALA A 17 5.00 -4.11 -1.15
CA ALA A 17 6.22 -3.35 -0.86
C ALA A 17 6.82 -2.68 -2.11
N PHE A 18 5.99 -1.95 -2.86
CA PHE A 18 6.41 -1.40 -4.14
C PHE A 18 7.54 -0.38 -3.99
N ASN A 19 8.65 -0.65 -4.66
CA ASN A 19 9.83 0.21 -4.74
C ASN A 19 10.45 0.19 -6.15
N GLY A 20 9.62 0.17 -7.17
CA GLY A 20 10.06 0.17 -8.57
C GLY A 20 10.27 1.56 -9.16
N SER A 21 10.50 1.61 -10.48
CA SER A 21 10.53 2.86 -11.25
C SER A 21 9.12 3.39 -11.52
N GLU A 22 9.02 4.66 -11.93
CA GLU A 22 7.76 5.27 -12.38
C GLU A 22 7.15 4.51 -13.56
N GLN A 23 7.99 4.07 -14.51
CA GLN A 23 7.56 3.26 -15.64
C GLN A 23 6.96 1.92 -15.19
N GLN A 24 7.57 1.27 -14.21
CA GLN A 24 7.04 0.03 -13.64
C GLN A 24 5.71 0.27 -12.92
N ALA A 25 5.62 1.34 -12.13
CA ALA A 25 4.38 1.75 -11.47
C ALA A 25 3.24 1.90 -12.50
N GLY A 26 3.47 2.68 -13.56
CA GLY A 26 2.49 2.88 -14.64
C GLY A 26 2.05 1.58 -15.31
N GLN A 27 2.99 0.66 -15.54
CA GLN A 27 2.69 -0.64 -16.15
C GLN A 27 1.85 -1.56 -15.24
N PHE A 28 2.06 -1.52 -13.93
CA PHE A 28 1.23 -2.26 -12.98
C PHE A 28 -0.17 -1.65 -12.86
N LEU A 29 -0.24 -0.33 -12.71
CA LEU A 29 -1.52 0.39 -12.64
C LEU A 29 -2.38 0.17 -13.87
N ALA A 30 -1.78 0.24 -15.06
CA ALA A 30 -2.48 -0.03 -16.34
C ALA A 30 -3.05 -1.45 -16.45
N ARG A 31 -2.56 -2.39 -15.64
CA ARG A 31 -3.04 -3.78 -15.56
C ARG A 31 -3.99 -4.01 -14.37
N GLY A 32 -4.47 -2.96 -13.74
CA GLY A 32 -5.41 -3.07 -12.63
C GLY A 32 -4.78 -3.45 -11.29
N PHE A 33 -3.43 -3.44 -11.18
CA PHE A 33 -2.77 -3.66 -9.90
C PHE A 33 -2.80 -2.40 -9.03
N ARG A 34 -2.79 -2.59 -7.71
CA ARG A 34 -2.56 -1.54 -6.71
C ARG A 34 -1.16 -1.69 -6.16
N LEU A 35 -0.54 -0.57 -5.83
CA LEU A 35 0.79 -0.53 -5.24
C LEU A 35 0.65 -0.52 -3.71
N GLY A 36 1.31 -1.47 -3.04
CA GLY A 36 1.33 -1.57 -1.58
C GLY A 36 2.35 -0.61 -0.96
N PHE A 37 1.91 0.17 0.03
CA PHE A 37 2.77 1.07 0.80
C PHE A 37 2.63 0.78 2.29
N GLY A 38 3.76 0.56 2.96
CA GLY A 38 3.84 0.19 4.36
C GLY A 38 4.98 0.85 5.11
N GLY A 39 5.58 0.13 6.05
CA GLY A 39 6.63 0.61 6.94
C GLY A 39 7.80 1.30 6.24
N ALA A 40 8.22 0.80 5.08
CA ALA A 40 9.32 1.38 4.31
C ALA A 40 9.08 2.84 3.87
N MET A 41 7.82 3.25 3.72
CA MET A 41 7.45 4.63 3.36
C MET A 41 7.69 5.61 4.52
N THR A 42 7.71 5.13 5.75
CA THR A 42 7.83 6.00 6.94
C THR A 42 9.23 6.57 7.12
N TYR A 43 10.23 5.97 6.49
CA TYR A 43 11.61 6.46 6.54
C TYR A 43 11.80 7.71 5.70
N GLY A 44 12.30 8.78 6.30
CA GLY A 44 12.58 10.03 5.61
C GLY A 44 13.53 9.89 4.42
N GLY A 45 14.49 8.94 4.48
CA GLY A 45 15.42 8.61 3.41
C GLY A 45 14.83 7.83 2.24
N SER A 46 13.63 7.26 2.38
CA SER A 46 12.97 6.46 1.33
C SER A 46 12.31 7.33 0.25
N GLN A 47 13.07 8.23 -0.35
CA GLN A 47 12.56 9.26 -1.26
C GLN A 47 11.76 8.71 -2.46
N ARG A 48 12.20 7.57 -3.03
CA ARG A 48 11.50 6.95 -4.16
C ARG A 48 10.13 6.44 -3.76
N ILE A 49 10.05 5.68 -2.66
CA ILE A 49 8.78 5.13 -2.15
C ILE A 49 7.83 6.26 -1.78
N ARG A 50 8.32 7.29 -1.08
CA ARG A 50 7.53 8.46 -0.68
C ARG A 50 7.00 9.24 -1.87
N ARG A 51 7.79 9.37 -2.95
CA ARG A 51 7.35 10.00 -4.20
C ARG A 51 6.21 9.22 -4.84
N HIS A 52 6.34 7.89 -4.96
CA HIS A 52 5.26 7.04 -5.48
C HIS A 52 4.01 7.13 -4.62
N ALA A 53 4.14 7.01 -3.29
CA ALA A 53 3.03 7.10 -2.35
C ALA A 53 2.26 8.42 -2.47
N ARG A 54 2.96 9.51 -2.74
CA ARG A 54 2.35 10.84 -2.97
C ARG A 54 1.67 10.95 -4.32
N ALA A 55 2.29 10.45 -5.40
CA ALA A 55 1.90 10.74 -6.78
C ALA A 55 0.94 9.72 -7.40
N VAL A 56 0.87 8.49 -6.87
CA VAL A 56 -0.01 7.46 -7.41
C VAL A 56 -1.48 7.90 -7.37
N PRO A 57 -2.29 7.65 -8.42
CA PRO A 57 -3.71 7.98 -8.42
C PRO A 57 -4.46 7.35 -7.24
N ASP A 58 -5.55 7.99 -6.81
CA ASP A 58 -6.31 7.57 -5.60
C ASP A 58 -6.77 6.11 -5.63
N GLY A 59 -7.13 5.58 -6.79
CA GLY A 59 -7.51 4.17 -6.96
C GLY A 59 -6.34 3.20 -7.11
N GLY A 60 -5.08 3.67 -7.09
CA GLY A 60 -3.89 2.89 -7.48
C GLY A 60 -3.06 2.33 -6.32
N TRP A 61 -3.47 2.45 -5.08
CA TRP A 61 -2.67 2.07 -3.91
C TRP A 61 -3.47 1.38 -2.82
N VAL A 62 -2.77 0.67 -1.95
CA VAL A 62 -3.30 0.11 -0.69
C VAL A 62 -2.25 0.25 0.41
N LEU A 63 -2.69 0.26 1.66
CA LEU A 63 -1.82 0.18 2.82
C LEU A 63 -1.53 -1.26 3.21
N GLU A 64 -0.34 -1.47 3.77
CA GLU A 64 0.11 -2.76 4.29
C GLU A 64 1.05 -2.57 5.47
N THR A 65 1.33 -3.62 6.23
CA THR A 65 2.31 -3.59 7.35
C THR A 65 3.53 -4.44 7.10
N ASP A 66 3.39 -5.51 6.34
CA ASP A 66 4.38 -6.58 6.18
C ASP A 66 4.82 -7.22 7.51
N ALA A 67 4.02 -7.08 8.55
CA ALA A 67 4.35 -7.61 9.87
C ALA A 67 4.62 -9.12 9.83
N PRO A 68 5.66 -9.61 10.51
CA PRO A 68 6.54 -8.93 11.46
C PRO A 68 7.75 -8.23 10.82
N TYR A 69 7.85 -8.19 9.51
CA TYR A 69 8.94 -7.63 8.73
C TYR A 69 8.73 -6.15 8.40
N ILE A 70 9.74 -5.52 7.82
CA ILE A 70 9.75 -4.12 7.33
C ILE A 70 9.14 -3.16 8.37
N PRO A 71 9.71 -3.08 9.59
CA PRO A 71 9.16 -2.23 10.66
C PRO A 71 9.19 -0.76 10.23
N PRO A 72 8.16 0.02 10.57
CA PRO A 72 8.19 1.46 10.44
C PRO A 72 9.36 2.11 11.18
N GLU A 73 9.74 3.32 10.76
CA GLU A 73 10.91 4.04 11.30
C GLU A 73 10.83 4.21 12.82
N TRP A 74 9.65 4.50 13.36
CA TRP A 74 9.45 4.70 14.81
C TRP A 74 9.62 3.47 15.68
N LEU A 75 9.76 2.28 15.11
CA LEU A 75 10.09 1.04 15.82
C LEU A 75 11.60 0.79 15.91
N ARG A 76 12.42 1.73 15.44
CA ARG A 76 13.88 1.64 15.53
C ARG A 76 14.42 2.64 16.53
N HIS A 77 14.99 2.15 17.62
CA HIS A 77 15.52 2.94 18.70
C HIS A 77 16.92 2.47 19.09
N GLY A 78 17.92 3.35 19.01
CA GLY A 78 19.27 3.11 19.54
C GLY A 78 19.97 1.83 19.02
N GLY A 79 19.62 1.37 17.82
CA GLY A 79 20.15 0.14 17.23
C GLY A 79 19.27 -1.10 17.46
N GLU A 80 18.25 -0.99 18.29
CA GLU A 80 17.25 -2.03 18.49
C GLU A 80 16.05 -1.82 17.54
N VAL A 81 15.35 -2.90 17.25
CA VAL A 81 14.15 -2.88 16.41
C VAL A 81 13.02 -3.59 17.15
N GLU A 82 11.98 -2.86 17.49
CA GLU A 82 10.77 -3.46 18.03
C GLU A 82 10.02 -4.25 16.95
N ARG A 83 9.27 -5.25 17.40
CA ARG A 83 8.49 -6.11 16.51
C ARG A 83 7.43 -5.30 15.77
N ASN A 84 7.38 -5.48 14.45
CA ASN A 84 6.29 -4.94 13.65
C ASN A 84 5.02 -5.78 13.82
N GLU A 85 3.87 -5.10 13.92
CA GLU A 85 2.56 -5.73 14.12
C GLU A 85 1.49 -5.07 13.23
N PRO A 86 0.40 -5.79 12.88
CA PRO A 86 -0.71 -5.21 12.12
C PRO A 86 -1.35 -3.99 12.79
N ALA A 87 -1.25 -3.88 14.12
CA ALA A 87 -1.73 -2.75 14.92
C ALA A 87 -1.07 -1.41 14.55
N HIS A 88 0.06 -1.43 13.83
CA HIS A 88 0.73 -0.21 13.35
C HIS A 88 0.10 0.40 12.09
N LEU A 89 -0.83 -0.30 11.42
CA LEU A 89 -1.46 0.18 10.20
C LEU A 89 -2.09 1.59 10.32
N PRO A 90 -2.79 1.94 11.41
CA PRO A 90 -3.36 3.28 11.57
C PRO A 90 -2.30 4.40 11.56
N ARG A 91 -1.15 4.16 12.16
CA ARG A 91 -0.05 5.16 12.15
C ARG A 91 0.63 5.26 10.78
N ILE A 92 0.78 4.15 10.06
CA ILE A 92 1.22 4.15 8.66
C ILE A 92 0.25 4.95 7.79
N ALA A 93 -1.07 4.80 8.04
CA ALA A 93 -2.09 5.59 7.36
C ALA A 93 -1.95 7.10 7.62
N GLN A 94 -1.64 7.50 8.85
CA GLN A 94 -1.37 8.90 9.19
C GLN A 94 -0.19 9.47 8.38
N GLU A 95 0.90 8.71 8.27
CA GLU A 95 2.07 9.11 7.45
C GLU A 95 1.69 9.31 5.99
N LEU A 96 0.90 8.40 5.42
CA LEU A 96 0.45 8.54 4.03
C LEU A 96 -0.51 9.71 3.87
N ALA A 97 -1.41 9.95 4.82
CA ALA A 97 -2.33 11.09 4.80
C ALA A 97 -1.56 12.42 4.76
N VAL A 98 -0.52 12.57 5.58
CA VAL A 98 0.38 13.72 5.57
C VAL A 98 1.10 13.86 4.22
N LEU A 99 1.65 12.77 3.68
CA LEU A 99 2.33 12.78 2.38
C LEU A 99 1.41 13.21 1.23
N ARG A 100 0.16 12.81 1.27
CA ARG A 100 -0.83 13.12 0.23
C ARG A 100 -1.58 14.43 0.48
N GLY A 101 -1.43 15.04 1.65
CA GLY A 101 -2.13 16.27 2.01
C GLY A 101 -3.64 16.10 2.13
N VAL A 102 -4.11 14.95 2.61
CA VAL A 102 -5.54 14.62 2.75
C VAL A 102 -5.89 14.28 4.20
N PRO A 103 -7.15 14.46 4.63
CA PRO A 103 -7.60 14.03 5.94
C PRO A 103 -7.49 12.51 6.10
N LEU A 104 -7.13 12.05 7.31
CA LEU A 104 -6.99 10.61 7.62
C LEU A 104 -8.27 9.82 7.32
N ALA A 105 -9.45 10.39 7.62
CA ALA A 105 -10.73 9.74 7.36
C ALA A 105 -10.95 9.49 5.86
N ALA A 106 -10.64 10.46 5.01
CA ALA A 106 -10.74 10.33 3.56
C ALA A 106 -9.74 9.30 3.03
N LEU A 107 -8.51 9.28 3.57
CA LEU A 107 -7.50 8.28 3.22
C LEU A 107 -7.95 6.87 3.60
N ALA A 108 -8.52 6.68 4.78
CA ALA A 108 -9.01 5.39 5.25
C ALA A 108 -10.14 4.85 4.35
N GLU A 109 -11.04 5.71 3.93
CA GLU A 109 -12.12 5.36 3.00
C GLU A 109 -11.58 4.95 1.63
N SER A 110 -10.63 5.71 1.08
CA SER A 110 -9.95 5.38 -0.19
C SER A 110 -9.22 4.04 -0.09
N ASN A 111 -8.48 3.80 1.01
CA ASN A 111 -7.81 2.52 1.23
C ASN A 111 -8.79 1.34 1.27
N ARG A 112 -9.91 1.49 1.98
CA ARG A 112 -10.96 0.46 2.03
C ARG A 112 -11.51 0.16 0.64
N ALA A 113 -11.87 1.19 -0.11
CA ALA A 113 -12.39 1.04 -1.47
C ALA A 113 -11.36 0.36 -2.40
N ASN A 114 -10.09 0.76 -2.31
CA ASN A 114 -9.00 0.19 -3.11
C ASN A 114 -8.74 -1.27 -2.77
N ALA A 115 -8.76 -1.64 -1.48
CA ALA A 115 -8.58 -3.02 -1.03
C ALA A 115 -9.72 -3.93 -1.53
N VAL A 116 -10.96 -3.47 -1.43
CA VAL A 116 -12.13 -4.20 -1.96
C VAL A 116 -12.03 -4.37 -3.47
N ALA A 117 -11.63 -3.34 -4.20
CA ALA A 117 -11.46 -3.40 -5.65
C ALA A 117 -10.30 -4.32 -6.08
N ALA A 118 -9.23 -4.39 -5.29
CA ALA A 118 -8.11 -5.29 -5.53
C ALA A 118 -8.41 -6.76 -5.19
N LEU A 119 -9.37 -7.00 -4.30
CA LEU A 119 -9.72 -8.31 -3.75
C LEU A 119 -11.24 -8.57 -3.91
N PRO A 120 -11.71 -8.96 -5.10
CA PRO A 120 -13.16 -9.09 -5.39
C PRO A 120 -13.91 -10.02 -4.43
N ARG A 121 -13.26 -11.09 -3.95
CA ARG A 121 -13.84 -11.99 -2.95
C ARG A 121 -14.06 -11.33 -1.59
N LEU A 122 -13.21 -10.38 -1.21
CA LEU A 122 -13.39 -9.59 0.01
C LEU A 122 -14.65 -8.73 -0.08
N GLY A 123 -14.88 -8.08 -1.21
CA GLY A 123 -16.09 -7.30 -1.44
C GLY A 123 -17.36 -8.12 -1.31
N ALA A 124 -17.39 -9.31 -1.93
CA ALA A 124 -18.51 -10.23 -1.83
C ALA A 124 -18.75 -10.71 -0.38
N TRP A 125 -17.68 -11.04 0.34
CA TRP A 125 -17.78 -11.45 1.73
C TRP A 125 -18.29 -10.33 2.65
N LEU A 126 -17.80 -9.11 2.51
CA LEU A 126 -18.27 -7.95 3.28
C LEU A 126 -19.75 -7.67 3.03
N ALA A 127 -20.21 -7.75 1.77
CA ALA A 127 -21.61 -7.56 1.43
C ALA A 127 -22.52 -8.63 2.06
N ALA A 128 -22.04 -9.89 2.14
CA ALA A 128 -22.77 -10.99 2.79
C ALA A 128 -22.80 -10.85 4.33
N SER A 129 -21.73 -10.35 4.93
CA SER A 129 -21.59 -10.18 6.40
C SER A 129 -22.36 -8.98 6.96
N SER A 130 -22.82 -8.07 6.10
CA SER A 130 -23.58 -6.86 6.47
C SER A 130 -25.10 -7.10 6.49
N ARG A 131 -25.52 -8.34 6.27
CA ARG A 131 -26.95 -8.77 6.34
C ARG A 131 -27.18 -9.57 7.62
#